data_6045a6eb039f03e71484aecca7e4c31a
#
_entry.id   6045a6eb039f03e71484aecca7e4c31a
#
_cell.length_a   1.000
_cell.length_b   1.000
_cell.length_c   1.000
_cell.angle_alpha   90.00
_cell.angle_beta   90.00
_cell.angle_gamma   90.00
#
_symmetry.space_group_name_H-M   'P 1'
#
loop_
_entity.id
_entity.type
_entity.pdbx_description
1 polymer ?
#
loop_
_entity_poly.entity_id
_entity_poly.type
_entity_poly.pdbx_seq_one_letter_code
_entity_poly.pdbx_strand_id
1 'polypeptide(L)'
;MTATAFDAKFSARHLPTTRWLFFFIYAGIGVNLTFLNVFYISQGLTGTQVGLIGLAAASSAMLAAGFWGYLSDRTGQARLIMAGGAIAASLLALLYPLVHTFWLFLLLSVLFAFFTTSAFILIDATTLALLGDRRDEYGRYRLGGSIGYILAAASAGFVFERIGLRWMFPAYAVIMVMFALTALRLPALPIHAGGQHSRQLGAMIRQPSWIIFALCIFLVWTAMNGSINFLGITIKSMGGGDSLIGIAATMAAVAELPFMFFSGSMMRRMGMRNMLWTSMLFFTLRIGLYGFMPHPAWAIGINLLNGPSYVFMWNSAVNYANHMAPENLKATAQGLFQATTNLASMVGAVLCGWMFDQIGSANMFRVLAVSCFAAFLIFGLTRRRFQPA
;
A
#
# COMPACT_ATOMS: atom_id res chain seq x y z
N MET A 1 -34.21 13.56 23.92
CA MET A 1 -33.35 12.86 22.93
C MET A 1 -32.07 12.50 23.64
N THR A 2 -31.80 11.23 23.82
CA THR A 2 -30.61 10.75 24.52
C THR A 2 -29.36 11.04 23.68
N ALA A 3 -28.22 11.31 24.30
CA ALA A 3 -26.94 11.63 23.65
C ALA A 3 -26.60 10.61 22.54
N THR A 4 -26.90 9.34 22.72
CA THR A 4 -26.70 8.25 21.76
C THR A 4 -27.47 8.40 20.43
N ALA A 5 -28.68 8.99 20.45
CA ALA A 5 -29.49 9.16 19.24
C ALA A 5 -29.02 10.39 18.41
N PHE A 6 -28.50 11.41 19.06
CA PHE A 6 -27.87 12.56 18.40
C PHE A 6 -26.58 12.14 17.71
N ASP A 7 -25.73 11.37 18.37
CA ASP A 7 -24.47 10.85 17.84
C ASP A 7 -24.69 9.95 16.60
N ALA A 8 -25.70 9.09 16.62
CA ALA A 8 -26.02 8.22 15.49
C ALA A 8 -26.50 9.00 14.26
N LYS A 9 -27.35 10.01 14.42
CA LYS A 9 -27.85 10.85 13.33
C LYS A 9 -26.77 11.77 12.77
N PHE A 10 -25.89 12.29 13.63
CA PHE A 10 -24.74 13.09 13.27
C PHE A 10 -23.75 12.25 12.43
N SER A 11 -23.37 11.07 12.90
CA SER A 11 -22.50 10.14 12.20
C SER A 11 -23.07 9.71 10.86
N ALA A 12 -24.34 9.37 10.77
CA ALA A 12 -25.01 8.96 9.53
C ALA A 12 -24.97 10.04 8.44
N ARG A 13 -24.96 11.32 8.81
CA ARG A 13 -24.86 12.45 7.86
C ARG A 13 -23.47 12.57 7.23
N HIS A 14 -22.40 12.26 7.98
CA HIS A 14 -21.02 12.48 7.54
C HIS A 14 -20.32 11.23 6.99
N LEU A 15 -20.79 10.03 7.32
CA LEU A 15 -20.24 8.77 6.80
C LEU A 15 -20.21 8.67 5.26
N PRO A 16 -21.22 9.12 4.48
CA PRO A 16 -21.11 9.12 3.03
C PRO A 16 -19.93 9.94 2.50
N THR A 17 -19.54 11.01 3.21
CA THR A 17 -18.39 11.85 2.85
C THR A 17 -17.08 11.07 2.90
N THR A 18 -16.92 10.14 3.86
CA THR A 18 -15.71 9.31 3.95
C THR A 18 -15.55 8.37 2.76
N ARG A 19 -16.65 7.89 2.15
CA ARG A 19 -16.60 7.08 0.92
C ARG A 19 -15.98 7.86 -0.24
N TRP A 20 -16.34 9.15 -0.40
CA TRP A 20 -15.76 10.01 -1.42
C TRP A 20 -14.31 10.36 -1.11
N LEU A 21 -13.93 10.51 0.16
CA LEU A 21 -12.53 10.69 0.54
C LEU A 21 -11.70 9.46 0.16
N PHE A 22 -12.17 8.24 0.46
CA PHE A 22 -11.50 7.04 -0.01
C PHE A 22 -11.41 6.98 -1.53
N PHE A 23 -12.50 7.33 -2.23
CA PHE A 23 -12.50 7.38 -3.68
C PHE A 23 -11.40 8.30 -4.22
N PHE A 24 -11.34 9.54 -3.78
CA PHE A 24 -10.37 10.50 -4.29
C PHE A 24 -8.92 10.16 -3.93
N ILE A 25 -8.64 9.74 -2.69
CA ILE A 25 -7.26 9.43 -2.30
C ILE A 25 -6.72 8.23 -3.09
N TYR A 26 -7.54 7.18 -3.29
CA TYR A 26 -7.14 6.02 -4.06
C TYR A 26 -7.16 6.28 -5.58
N ALA A 27 -8.00 7.17 -6.07
CA ALA A 27 -7.91 7.68 -7.45
C ALA A 27 -6.59 8.42 -7.66
N GLY A 28 -6.16 9.24 -6.70
CA GLY A 28 -4.85 9.88 -6.71
C GLY A 28 -3.69 8.86 -6.80
N ILE A 29 -3.77 7.75 -6.04
CA ILE A 29 -2.80 6.65 -6.17
C ILE A 29 -2.84 6.04 -7.58
N GLY A 30 -4.02 5.77 -8.11
CA GLY A 30 -4.19 5.18 -9.43
C GLY A 30 -3.57 6.03 -10.55
N VAL A 31 -3.68 7.35 -10.45
CA VAL A 31 -3.11 8.29 -11.41
C VAL A 31 -1.61 8.49 -11.21
N ASN A 32 -1.14 8.63 -9.95
CA ASN A 32 0.24 9.02 -9.66
C ASN A 32 1.14 7.80 -9.42
N LEU A 33 0.90 7.01 -8.38
CA LEU A 33 1.82 5.95 -7.97
C LEU A 33 2.02 4.87 -9.04
N THR A 34 0.98 4.58 -9.82
CA THR A 34 1.05 3.58 -10.90
C THR A 34 2.06 3.98 -11.99
N PHE A 35 2.23 5.27 -12.25
CA PHE A 35 3.04 5.77 -13.37
C PHE A 35 4.30 6.53 -12.92
N LEU A 36 4.44 6.90 -11.64
CA LEU A 36 5.50 7.76 -11.13
C LEU A 36 6.90 7.21 -11.42
N ASN A 37 7.11 5.91 -11.18
CA ASN A 37 8.41 5.29 -11.41
C ASN A 37 8.75 5.20 -12.92
N VAL A 38 7.74 5.02 -13.77
CA VAL A 38 7.90 5.09 -15.24
C VAL A 38 8.29 6.51 -15.66
N PHE A 39 7.68 7.52 -15.04
CA PHE A 39 8.07 8.91 -15.26
C PHE A 39 9.53 9.16 -14.87
N TYR A 40 9.99 8.71 -13.72
CA TYR A 40 11.40 8.86 -13.30
C TYR A 40 12.38 8.27 -14.32
N ILE A 41 12.12 7.06 -14.78
CA ILE A 41 12.96 6.42 -15.84
C ILE A 41 12.90 7.23 -17.13
N SER A 42 11.75 7.78 -17.52
CA SER A 42 11.63 8.63 -18.70
C SER A 42 12.41 9.95 -18.61
N GLN A 43 12.70 10.41 -17.39
CA GLN A 43 13.57 11.56 -17.11
C GLN A 43 15.06 11.19 -17.02
N GLY A 44 15.42 9.94 -17.32
CA GLY A 44 16.81 9.46 -17.35
C GLY A 44 17.37 9.00 -15.99
N LEU A 45 16.52 8.83 -14.96
CA LEU A 45 16.97 8.26 -13.70
C LEU A 45 17.23 6.76 -13.87
N THR A 46 18.25 6.26 -13.15
CA THR A 46 18.53 4.82 -13.06
C THR A 46 17.56 4.12 -12.11
N GLY A 47 17.42 2.80 -12.23
CA GLY A 47 16.63 2.00 -11.30
C GLY A 47 17.08 2.15 -9.85
N THR A 48 18.39 2.23 -9.61
CA THR A 48 18.97 2.49 -8.28
C THR A 48 18.52 3.86 -7.74
N GLN A 49 18.51 4.89 -8.56
CA GLN A 49 18.03 6.22 -8.16
C GLN A 49 16.54 6.20 -7.83
N VAL A 50 15.72 5.51 -8.62
CA VAL A 50 14.30 5.29 -8.33
C VAL A 50 14.13 4.56 -6.99
N GLY A 51 14.95 3.53 -6.73
CA GLY A 51 14.96 2.81 -5.47
C GLY A 51 15.33 3.69 -4.27
N LEU A 52 16.34 4.55 -4.41
CA LEU A 52 16.75 5.51 -3.36
C LEU A 52 15.65 6.55 -3.09
N ILE A 53 14.97 7.04 -4.13
CA ILE A 53 13.80 7.92 -3.97
C ILE A 53 12.70 7.19 -3.19
N GLY A 54 12.42 5.93 -3.53
CA GLY A 54 11.44 5.09 -2.82
C GLY A 54 11.79 4.89 -1.34
N LEU A 55 13.07 4.62 -1.02
CA LEU A 55 13.57 4.52 0.35
C LEU A 55 13.35 5.83 1.12
N ALA A 56 13.76 6.95 0.54
CA ALA A 56 13.66 8.26 1.17
C ALA A 56 12.19 8.67 1.41
N ALA A 57 11.32 8.44 0.41
CA ALA A 57 9.89 8.68 0.52
C ALA A 57 9.23 7.80 1.61
N ALA A 58 9.55 6.51 1.68
CA ALA A 58 9.04 5.60 2.70
C ALA A 58 9.50 6.00 4.12
N SER A 59 10.76 6.41 4.26
CA SER A 59 11.31 6.94 5.53
C SER A 59 10.59 8.21 5.96
N SER A 60 10.36 9.13 5.02
CA SER A 60 9.60 10.35 5.25
C SER A 60 8.16 10.06 5.68
N ALA A 61 7.46 9.16 4.98
CA ALA A 61 6.10 8.76 5.33
C ALA A 61 6.01 8.15 6.74
N MET A 62 6.99 7.33 7.14
CA MET A 62 7.05 6.75 8.48
C MET A 62 7.16 7.83 9.58
N LEU A 63 8.03 8.82 9.39
CA LEU A 63 8.17 9.95 10.33
C LEU A 63 6.92 10.84 10.31
N ALA A 64 6.40 11.12 9.12
CA ALA A 64 5.20 11.93 8.92
C ALA A 64 3.96 11.35 9.59
N ALA A 65 3.83 10.02 9.63
CA ALA A 65 2.71 9.34 10.28
C ALA A 65 2.61 9.70 11.77
N GLY A 66 3.73 9.65 12.48
CA GLY A 66 3.80 10.06 13.89
C GLY A 66 3.51 11.56 14.08
N PHE A 67 4.10 12.39 13.24
CA PHE A 67 3.94 13.84 13.30
C PHE A 67 2.48 14.29 13.07
N TRP A 68 1.86 13.81 11.98
CA TRP A 68 0.48 14.17 11.64
C TRP A 68 -0.54 13.60 12.63
N GLY A 69 -0.31 12.38 13.14
CA GLY A 69 -1.12 11.81 14.21
C GLY A 69 -1.08 12.69 15.46
N TYR A 70 0.11 13.01 15.95
CA TYR A 70 0.29 13.89 17.11
C TYR A 70 -0.35 15.28 16.91
N LEU A 71 -0.15 15.89 15.74
CA LEU A 71 -0.73 17.20 15.44
C LEU A 71 -2.26 17.15 15.41
N SER A 72 -2.84 16.08 14.86
CA SER A 72 -4.28 15.86 14.85
C SER A 72 -4.86 15.70 16.25
N ASP A 73 -4.20 14.92 17.09
CA ASP A 73 -4.63 14.70 18.49
C ASP A 73 -4.59 15.99 19.31
N ARG A 74 -3.54 16.78 19.12
CA ARG A 74 -3.36 18.04 19.84
C ARG A 74 -4.34 19.14 19.41
N THR A 75 -4.66 19.20 18.11
CA THR A 75 -5.50 20.29 17.55
C THR A 75 -6.97 19.93 17.44
N GLY A 76 -7.31 18.64 17.38
CA GLY A 76 -8.67 18.16 17.10
C GLY A 76 -9.15 18.50 15.66
N GLN A 77 -8.24 18.91 14.76
CA GLN A 77 -8.58 19.44 13.46
C GLN A 77 -8.14 18.53 12.29
N ALA A 78 -8.38 17.23 12.40
CA ALA A 78 -8.03 16.26 11.38
C ALA A 78 -8.43 16.68 9.96
N ARG A 79 -9.63 17.28 9.80
CA ARG A 79 -10.13 17.76 8.49
C ARG A 79 -9.24 18.82 7.85
N LEU A 80 -8.71 19.77 8.64
CA LEU A 80 -7.85 20.84 8.12
C LEU A 80 -6.45 20.30 7.79
N ILE A 81 -5.95 19.36 8.60
CA ILE A 81 -4.67 18.69 8.36
C ILE A 81 -4.74 17.88 7.08
N MET A 82 -5.80 17.08 6.87
CA MET A 82 -6.02 16.32 5.64
C MET A 82 -6.12 17.25 4.41
N ALA A 83 -6.92 18.32 4.51
CA ALA A 83 -7.08 19.26 3.41
C ALA A 83 -5.79 20.02 3.10
N GLY A 84 -5.10 20.53 4.11
CA GLY A 84 -3.83 21.24 3.96
C GLY A 84 -2.73 20.35 3.39
N GLY A 85 -2.60 19.10 3.89
CA GLY A 85 -1.66 18.13 3.36
C GLY A 85 -1.94 17.75 1.91
N ALA A 86 -3.21 17.57 1.54
CA ALA A 86 -3.61 17.28 0.16
C ALA A 86 -3.31 18.44 -0.79
N ILE A 87 -3.55 19.68 -0.37
CA ILE A 87 -3.19 20.88 -1.16
C ILE A 87 -1.68 21.01 -1.30
N ALA A 88 -0.93 20.84 -0.21
CA ALA A 88 0.54 20.86 -0.27
C ALA A 88 1.09 19.79 -1.20
N ALA A 89 0.58 18.54 -1.11
CA ALA A 89 0.95 17.46 -2.02
C ALA A 89 0.59 17.77 -3.48
N SER A 90 -0.56 18.44 -3.74
CA SER A 90 -0.96 18.89 -5.07
C SER A 90 0.02 19.89 -5.66
N LEU A 91 0.42 20.89 -4.87
CA LEU A 91 1.38 21.91 -5.30
C LEU A 91 2.76 21.28 -5.58
N LEU A 92 3.23 20.39 -4.71
CA LEU A 92 4.48 19.66 -4.93
C LEU A 92 4.41 18.78 -6.18
N ALA A 93 3.28 18.11 -6.43
CA ALA A 93 3.10 17.30 -7.63
C ALA A 93 3.28 18.12 -8.91
N LEU A 94 2.76 19.35 -8.95
CA LEU A 94 2.90 20.22 -10.12
C LEU A 94 4.35 20.68 -10.39
N LEU A 95 5.26 20.52 -9.43
CA LEU A 95 6.68 20.85 -9.59
C LEU A 95 7.48 19.72 -10.28
N TYR A 96 7.00 18.48 -10.25
CA TYR A 96 7.75 17.34 -10.83
C TYR A 96 8.12 17.51 -12.31
N PRO A 97 7.23 18.00 -13.20
CA PRO A 97 7.59 18.20 -14.61
C PRO A 97 8.66 19.27 -14.86
N LEU A 98 8.94 20.11 -13.86
CA LEU A 98 9.92 21.21 -13.94
C LEU A 98 11.31 20.79 -13.45
N VAL A 99 11.42 19.59 -12.87
CA VAL A 99 12.64 19.08 -12.25
C VAL A 99 13.35 18.09 -13.17
N HIS A 100 14.66 18.20 -13.25
CA HIS A 100 15.50 17.38 -14.14
C HIS A 100 16.70 16.72 -13.44
N THR A 101 16.88 16.93 -12.12
CA THR A 101 18.02 16.38 -11.37
C THR A 101 17.57 15.40 -10.31
N PHE A 102 18.35 14.35 -10.09
CA PHE A 102 18.07 13.32 -9.08
C PHE A 102 17.83 13.91 -7.69
N TRP A 103 18.64 14.84 -7.24
CA TRP A 103 18.54 15.41 -5.89
C TRP A 103 17.25 16.20 -5.67
N LEU A 104 16.77 16.89 -6.70
CA LEU A 104 15.49 17.59 -6.64
C LEU A 104 14.31 16.64 -6.66
N PHE A 105 14.37 15.57 -7.47
CA PHE A 105 13.36 14.49 -7.41
C PHE A 105 13.30 13.84 -6.03
N LEU A 106 14.46 13.56 -5.43
CA LEU A 106 14.54 12.99 -4.08
C LEU A 106 13.91 13.93 -3.05
N LEU A 107 14.28 15.22 -3.06
CA LEU A 107 13.70 16.22 -2.15
C LEU A 107 12.18 16.34 -2.32
N LEU A 108 11.71 16.47 -3.57
CA LEU A 108 10.27 16.53 -3.86
C LEU A 108 9.54 15.30 -3.37
N SER A 109 10.12 14.11 -3.57
CA SER A 109 9.48 12.84 -3.14
C SER A 109 9.40 12.72 -1.63
N VAL A 110 10.41 13.19 -0.90
CA VAL A 110 10.40 13.26 0.57
C VAL A 110 9.28 14.17 1.07
N LEU A 111 9.19 15.39 0.51
CA LEU A 111 8.16 16.37 0.87
C LEU A 111 6.77 15.87 0.45
N PHE A 112 6.64 15.33 -0.75
CA PHE A 112 5.39 14.79 -1.27
C PHE A 112 4.86 13.65 -0.38
N ALA A 113 5.72 12.70 -0.01
CA ALA A 113 5.38 11.61 0.89
C ALA A 113 4.98 12.11 2.28
N PHE A 114 5.71 13.11 2.81
CA PHE A 114 5.39 13.73 4.10
C PHE A 114 3.96 14.27 4.14
N PHE A 115 3.58 15.09 3.16
CA PHE A 115 2.25 15.69 3.13
C PHE A 115 1.15 14.70 2.74
N THR A 116 1.39 13.80 1.80
CA THR A 116 0.40 12.79 1.38
C THR A 116 0.02 11.86 2.53
N THR A 117 0.97 11.53 3.41
CA THR A 117 0.74 10.65 4.57
C THR A 117 -0.33 11.19 5.51
N SER A 118 -0.48 12.51 5.64
CA SER A 118 -1.53 13.12 6.48
C SER A 118 -2.93 12.67 6.10
N ALA A 119 -3.21 12.63 4.80
CA ALA A 119 -4.51 12.21 4.28
C ALA A 119 -4.76 10.72 4.56
N PHE A 120 -3.75 9.85 4.34
CA PHE A 120 -3.89 8.40 4.52
C PHE A 120 -4.21 7.99 5.95
N ILE A 121 -3.44 8.47 6.93
CA ILE A 121 -3.63 8.04 8.33
C ILE A 121 -4.89 8.65 8.94
N LEU A 122 -5.23 9.88 8.58
CA LEU A 122 -6.37 10.57 9.20
C LEU A 122 -7.71 10.17 8.61
N ILE A 123 -7.79 9.72 7.35
CA ILE A 123 -9.03 9.24 6.77
C ILE A 123 -9.51 7.95 7.46
N ASP A 124 -8.61 7.00 7.74
CA ASP A 124 -8.93 5.77 8.44
C ASP A 124 -9.40 6.07 9.87
N ALA A 125 -8.62 6.87 10.61
CA ALA A 125 -8.94 7.27 11.98
C ALA A 125 -10.29 8.02 12.07
N THR A 126 -10.54 8.97 11.15
CA THR A 126 -11.80 9.72 11.10
C THR A 126 -12.99 8.83 10.77
N THR A 127 -12.83 7.89 9.82
CA THR A 127 -13.90 6.97 9.46
C THR A 127 -14.25 6.05 10.61
N LEU A 128 -13.26 5.49 11.32
CA LEU A 128 -13.48 4.65 12.49
C LEU A 128 -14.10 5.42 13.66
N ALA A 129 -13.72 6.69 13.85
CA ALA A 129 -14.33 7.56 14.86
C ALA A 129 -15.81 7.85 14.54
N LEU A 130 -16.16 8.08 13.28
CA LEU A 130 -17.55 8.27 12.85
C LEU A 130 -18.38 6.99 12.92
N LEU A 131 -17.79 5.82 12.75
CA LEU A 131 -18.47 4.54 12.87
C LEU A 131 -18.79 4.15 14.31
N GLY A 132 -17.96 4.56 15.28
CA GLY A 132 -18.14 4.21 16.69
C GLY A 132 -18.21 2.69 16.86
N ASP A 133 -19.36 2.17 17.32
CA ASP A 133 -19.57 0.73 17.55
C ASP A 133 -19.79 -0.07 16.25
N ARG A 134 -20.06 0.60 15.11
CA ARG A 134 -20.31 -0.05 13.79
C ARG A 134 -19.02 -0.25 12.99
N ARG A 135 -17.91 -0.59 13.64
CA ARG A 135 -16.59 -0.77 12.97
C ARG A 135 -16.58 -1.89 11.93
N ASP A 136 -17.49 -2.85 12.04
CA ASP A 136 -17.73 -3.90 11.04
C ASP A 136 -18.17 -3.35 9.68
N GLU A 137 -18.81 -2.17 9.63
CA GLU A 137 -19.18 -1.49 8.38
C GLU A 137 -18.01 -0.76 7.69
N TYR A 138 -16.82 -0.64 8.31
CA TYR A 138 -15.68 0.10 7.75
C TYR A 138 -15.36 -0.30 6.31
N GLY A 139 -15.36 -1.60 6.01
CA GLY A 139 -15.12 -2.13 4.67
C GLY A 139 -16.04 -1.55 3.59
N ARG A 140 -17.31 -1.27 3.92
CA ARG A 140 -18.31 -0.69 3.01
C ARG A 140 -17.95 0.73 2.57
N TYR A 141 -17.35 1.52 3.45
CA TYR A 141 -16.91 2.89 3.12
C TYR A 141 -15.58 2.87 2.38
N ARG A 142 -14.66 1.99 2.76
CA ARG A 142 -13.36 1.81 2.12
C ARG A 142 -13.46 1.25 0.68
N LEU A 143 -14.52 0.54 0.31
CA LEU A 143 -14.80 0.10 -1.07
C LEU A 143 -14.77 1.26 -2.09
N GLY A 144 -15.15 2.48 -1.68
CA GLY A 144 -14.99 3.68 -2.51
C GLY A 144 -13.57 3.85 -3.04
N GLY A 145 -12.57 3.47 -2.23
CA GLY A 145 -11.16 3.52 -2.63
C GLY A 145 -10.83 2.56 -3.76
N SER A 146 -11.27 1.29 -3.68
CA SER A 146 -11.04 0.33 -4.76
C SER A 146 -11.65 0.77 -6.08
N ILE A 147 -12.88 1.33 -6.04
CA ILE A 147 -13.54 1.89 -7.22
C ILE A 147 -12.75 3.07 -7.78
N GLY A 148 -12.32 4.00 -6.91
CA GLY A 148 -11.52 5.16 -7.30
C GLY A 148 -10.21 4.77 -7.98
N TYR A 149 -9.48 3.81 -7.38
CA TYR A 149 -8.23 3.30 -7.95
C TYR A 149 -8.44 2.64 -9.33
N ILE A 150 -9.41 1.72 -9.44
CA ILE A 150 -9.69 0.98 -10.68
C ILE A 150 -10.03 1.94 -11.81
N LEU A 151 -10.95 2.86 -11.59
CA LEU A 151 -11.38 3.82 -12.61
C LEU A 151 -10.24 4.77 -12.99
N ALA A 152 -9.49 5.27 -12.01
CA ALA A 152 -8.42 6.22 -12.24
C ALA A 152 -7.21 5.58 -12.93
N ALA A 153 -6.75 4.39 -12.51
CA ALA A 153 -5.61 3.73 -13.13
C ALA A 153 -5.90 3.31 -14.58
N ALA A 154 -7.11 2.77 -14.84
CA ALA A 154 -7.51 2.41 -16.19
C ALA A 154 -7.60 3.62 -17.11
N SER A 155 -8.37 4.67 -16.72
CA SER A 155 -8.55 5.85 -17.55
C SER A 155 -7.24 6.63 -17.74
N ALA A 156 -6.42 6.75 -16.70
CA ALA A 156 -5.14 7.44 -16.74
C ALA A 156 -4.19 6.83 -17.78
N GLY A 157 -4.10 5.50 -17.84
CA GLY A 157 -3.26 4.81 -18.81
C GLY A 157 -3.62 5.17 -20.25
N PHE A 158 -4.92 5.15 -20.61
CA PHE A 158 -5.38 5.54 -21.95
C PHE A 158 -5.16 7.01 -22.26
N VAL A 159 -5.37 7.88 -21.27
CA VAL A 159 -5.19 9.32 -21.44
C VAL A 159 -3.71 9.65 -21.63
N PHE A 160 -2.84 9.15 -20.75
CA PHE A 160 -1.40 9.47 -20.76
C PHE A 160 -0.68 8.91 -21.98
N GLU A 161 -1.14 7.81 -22.53
CA GLU A 161 -0.61 7.28 -23.80
C GLU A 161 -0.80 8.26 -24.97
N ARG A 162 -1.88 9.06 -24.94
CA ARG A 162 -2.20 10.03 -26.00
C ARG A 162 -1.59 11.42 -25.78
N ILE A 163 -1.63 11.92 -24.54
CA ILE A 163 -1.24 13.31 -24.22
C ILE A 163 0.10 13.41 -23.51
N GLY A 164 0.69 12.27 -23.12
CA GLY A 164 1.98 12.19 -22.42
C GLY A 164 1.87 12.06 -20.90
N LEU A 165 2.85 11.36 -20.34
CA LEU A 165 2.87 10.97 -18.93
C LEU A 165 2.95 12.16 -17.97
N ARG A 166 3.49 13.31 -18.41
CA ARG A 166 3.56 14.54 -17.57
C ARG A 166 2.21 15.02 -17.06
N TRP A 167 1.12 14.69 -17.74
CA TRP A 167 -0.23 15.09 -17.36
C TRP A 167 -0.77 14.37 -16.12
N MET A 168 -0.06 13.33 -15.65
CA MET A 168 -0.41 12.67 -14.40
C MET A 168 -0.37 13.63 -13.20
N PHE A 169 0.52 14.61 -13.19
CA PHE A 169 0.67 15.56 -12.08
C PHE A 169 -0.49 16.57 -11.97
N PRO A 170 -0.91 17.25 -13.05
CA PRO A 170 -2.13 18.05 -13.01
C PRO A 170 -3.38 17.23 -12.69
N ALA A 171 -3.52 16.02 -13.25
CA ALA A 171 -4.65 15.14 -12.94
C ALA A 171 -4.67 14.76 -11.45
N TYR A 172 -3.53 14.38 -10.87
CA TYR A 172 -3.39 14.14 -9.44
C TYR A 172 -3.77 15.39 -8.61
N ALA A 173 -3.27 16.55 -9.00
CA ALA A 173 -3.55 17.80 -8.29
C ALA A 173 -5.06 18.11 -8.24
N VAL A 174 -5.77 17.97 -9.36
CA VAL A 174 -7.23 18.15 -9.42
C VAL A 174 -7.94 17.16 -8.48
N ILE A 175 -7.57 15.87 -8.52
CA ILE A 175 -8.17 14.84 -7.65
C ILE A 175 -7.93 15.17 -6.17
N MET A 176 -6.72 15.61 -5.79
CA MET A 176 -6.40 15.93 -4.41
C MET A 176 -7.02 17.25 -3.93
N VAL A 177 -7.27 18.19 -4.83
CA VAL A 177 -8.10 19.36 -4.51
C VAL A 177 -9.54 18.94 -4.21
N MET A 178 -10.12 18.04 -5.00
CA MET A 178 -11.46 17.49 -4.73
C MET A 178 -11.49 16.71 -3.40
N PHE A 179 -10.42 15.98 -3.09
CA PHE A 179 -10.23 15.36 -1.77
C PHE A 179 -10.25 16.42 -0.66
N ALA A 180 -9.46 17.50 -0.80
CA ALA A 180 -9.36 18.57 0.19
C ALA A 180 -10.71 19.25 0.45
N LEU A 181 -11.43 19.62 -0.63
CA LEU A 181 -12.76 20.21 -0.54
C LEU A 181 -13.78 19.27 0.14
N THR A 182 -13.62 17.95 -0.09
CA THR A 182 -14.46 16.94 0.55
C THR A 182 -14.10 16.78 2.02
N ALA A 183 -12.80 16.81 2.38
CA ALA A 183 -12.33 16.71 3.76
C ALA A 183 -12.83 17.89 4.63
N LEU A 184 -12.92 19.10 4.06
CA LEU A 184 -13.44 20.27 4.76
C LEU A 184 -14.93 20.15 5.16
N ARG A 185 -15.68 19.22 4.51
CA ARG A 185 -17.08 18.95 4.87
C ARG A 185 -17.23 18.05 6.09
N LEU A 186 -16.13 17.45 6.57
CA LEU A 186 -16.13 16.64 7.79
C LEU A 186 -16.24 17.53 9.03
N PRO A 187 -16.87 17.03 10.10
CA PRO A 187 -16.88 17.70 11.40
C PRO A 187 -15.48 17.71 12.03
N ALA A 188 -15.25 18.64 12.94
CA ALA A 188 -14.12 18.58 13.85
C ALA A 188 -14.38 17.45 14.86
N LEU A 189 -13.56 16.41 14.82
CA LEU A 189 -13.64 15.27 15.73
C LEU A 189 -12.34 15.20 16.56
N PRO A 190 -12.42 15.07 17.87
CA PRO A 190 -11.27 14.72 18.68
C PRO A 190 -10.90 13.26 18.37
N ILE A 191 -9.76 13.07 17.68
CA ILE A 191 -9.23 11.76 17.37
C ILE A 191 -8.12 11.48 18.37
N HIS A 192 -8.25 10.42 19.15
CA HIS A 192 -7.21 9.96 20.06
C HIS A 192 -6.49 8.79 19.38
N ALA A 193 -5.31 9.01 18.85
CA ALA A 193 -4.41 7.95 18.39
C ALA A 193 -3.75 7.32 19.61
N GLY A 194 -4.41 6.35 20.21
CA GLY A 194 -3.91 5.63 21.38
C GLY A 194 -2.71 4.76 21.04
N GLY A 195 -1.52 5.23 21.28
CA GLY A 195 -0.28 4.47 21.20
C GLY A 195 0.27 4.14 22.57
N GLN A 196 -0.04 2.96 23.11
CA GLN A 196 0.68 2.43 24.28
C GLN A 196 1.87 1.59 23.81
N HIS A 197 3.07 2.06 24.10
CA HIS A 197 4.31 1.29 23.90
C HIS A 197 4.51 0.36 25.11
N SER A 198 4.46 -0.94 24.88
CA SER A 198 4.68 -1.95 25.93
C SER A 198 6.16 -2.32 26.05
N ARG A 199 6.67 -2.36 27.31
CA ARG A 199 8.03 -2.83 27.65
C ARG A 199 8.31 -4.32 27.34
N GLN A 200 7.30 -5.10 26.94
CA GLN A 200 7.41 -6.56 26.72
C GLN A 200 7.79 -6.94 25.27
N LEU A 201 8.12 -5.98 24.43
CA LEU A 201 8.57 -6.18 23.02
C LEU A 201 9.70 -7.18 22.88
N GLY A 202 10.71 -7.11 23.81
CA GLY A 202 11.92 -7.93 23.70
C GLY A 202 11.71 -9.43 23.80
N ALA A 203 10.71 -9.87 24.56
CA ALA A 203 10.41 -11.30 24.71
C ALA A 203 9.76 -11.90 23.46
N MET A 204 8.89 -11.14 22.81
CA MET A 204 8.19 -11.59 21.60
C MET A 204 9.10 -11.65 20.38
N ILE A 205 9.99 -10.66 20.19
CA ILE A 205 10.94 -10.63 19.07
C ILE A 205 11.91 -11.81 19.11
N ARG A 206 12.23 -12.32 20.30
CA ARG A 206 13.17 -13.46 20.47
C ARG A 206 12.53 -14.84 20.25
N GLN A 207 11.22 -14.91 20.08
CA GLN A 207 10.56 -16.20 19.81
C GLN A 207 10.93 -16.72 18.41
N PRO A 208 11.42 -17.95 18.26
CA PRO A 208 11.81 -18.50 16.96
C PRO A 208 10.67 -18.49 15.93
N SER A 209 9.43 -18.71 16.38
CA SER A 209 8.23 -18.65 15.51
C SER A 209 8.02 -17.25 14.93
N TRP A 210 8.25 -16.20 15.75
CA TRP A 210 8.15 -14.83 15.30
C TRP A 210 9.25 -14.45 14.30
N ILE A 211 10.50 -14.86 14.59
CA ILE A 211 11.64 -14.59 13.71
C ILE A 211 11.42 -15.21 12.32
N ILE A 212 10.98 -16.48 12.28
CA ILE A 212 10.70 -17.18 11.01
C ILE A 212 9.54 -16.50 10.27
N PHE A 213 8.45 -16.16 10.96
CA PHE A 213 7.34 -15.45 10.37
C PHE A 213 7.78 -14.10 9.80
N ALA A 214 8.49 -13.28 10.57
CA ALA A 214 8.98 -11.97 10.14
C ALA A 214 9.94 -12.10 8.94
N LEU A 215 10.85 -13.09 8.94
CA LEU A 215 11.74 -13.36 7.81
C LEU A 215 10.96 -13.72 6.54
N CYS A 216 9.99 -14.62 6.64
CA CYS A 216 9.17 -15.01 5.49
C CYS A 216 8.37 -13.83 4.94
N ILE A 217 7.76 -13.02 5.82
CA ILE A 217 7.05 -11.79 5.42
C ILE A 217 8.02 -10.81 4.77
N PHE A 218 9.20 -10.59 5.34
CA PHE A 218 10.21 -9.70 4.78
C PHE A 218 10.60 -10.10 3.35
N LEU A 219 10.88 -11.37 3.10
CA LEU A 219 11.26 -11.88 1.77
C LEU A 219 10.15 -11.67 0.74
N VAL A 220 8.91 -12.05 1.09
CA VAL A 220 7.76 -11.91 0.18
C VAL A 220 7.41 -10.45 -0.05
N TRP A 221 7.47 -9.62 0.99
CA TRP A 221 7.13 -8.19 0.87
C TRP A 221 8.16 -7.40 0.06
N THR A 222 9.45 -7.78 0.18
CA THR A 222 10.51 -7.26 -0.69
C THR A 222 10.21 -7.55 -2.17
N ALA A 223 9.80 -8.78 -2.50
CA ALA A 223 9.43 -9.15 -3.86
C ALA A 223 8.16 -8.43 -4.36
N MET A 224 7.16 -8.26 -3.49
CA MET A 224 5.97 -7.49 -3.81
C MET A 224 6.31 -6.03 -4.14
N ASN A 225 7.20 -5.40 -3.36
CA ASN A 225 7.69 -4.05 -3.66
C ASN A 225 8.37 -3.96 -5.02
N GLY A 226 9.19 -4.97 -5.37
CA GLY A 226 9.78 -5.08 -6.70
C GLY A 226 8.71 -5.07 -7.79
N SER A 227 7.63 -5.84 -7.62
CA SER A 227 6.55 -5.88 -8.61
C SER A 227 5.78 -4.55 -8.70
N ILE A 228 5.46 -3.93 -7.58
CA ILE A 228 4.72 -2.66 -7.57
C ILE A 228 5.53 -1.54 -8.24
N ASN A 229 6.83 -1.44 -7.93
CA ASN A 229 7.65 -0.33 -8.38
C ASN A 229 8.22 -0.52 -9.79
N PHE A 230 8.47 -1.76 -10.23
CA PHE A 230 9.21 -2.03 -11.46
C PHE A 230 8.39 -2.72 -12.56
N LEU A 231 7.18 -3.22 -12.30
CA LEU A 231 6.35 -3.86 -13.32
C LEU A 231 5.99 -2.87 -14.44
N GLY A 232 5.57 -1.65 -14.10
CA GLY A 232 5.26 -0.61 -15.08
C GLY A 232 6.47 -0.25 -15.95
N ILE A 233 7.65 -0.12 -15.33
CA ILE A 233 8.93 0.10 -16.02
C ILE A 233 9.24 -1.07 -16.97
N THR A 234 9.03 -2.31 -16.50
CA THR A 234 9.26 -3.52 -17.30
C THR A 234 8.31 -3.58 -18.50
N ILE A 235 7.03 -3.30 -18.32
CA ILE A 235 6.06 -3.22 -19.42
C ILE A 235 6.54 -2.21 -20.46
N LYS A 236 6.99 -1.04 -20.02
CA LYS A 236 7.47 0.03 -20.91
C LYS A 236 8.76 -0.37 -21.65
N SER A 237 9.72 -0.99 -20.96
CA SER A 237 10.98 -1.46 -21.56
C SER A 237 10.77 -2.57 -22.61
N MET A 238 9.67 -3.32 -22.51
CA MET A 238 9.25 -4.32 -23.50
C MET A 238 8.42 -3.74 -24.64
N GLY A 239 8.27 -2.41 -24.73
CA GLY A 239 7.51 -1.73 -25.77
C GLY A 239 6.01 -1.59 -25.47
N GLY A 240 5.55 -1.89 -24.25
CA GLY A 240 4.16 -1.68 -23.84
C GLY A 240 3.81 -0.21 -23.66
N GLY A 241 2.56 0.15 -23.98
CA GLY A 241 2.00 1.49 -23.78
C GLY A 241 1.61 1.79 -22.34
N ASP A 242 1.34 3.05 -22.04
CA ASP A 242 0.87 3.47 -20.72
C ASP A 242 -0.53 2.91 -20.41
N SER A 243 -1.37 2.70 -21.44
CA SER A 243 -2.66 2.00 -21.32
C SER A 243 -2.50 0.59 -20.77
N LEU A 244 -1.49 -0.15 -21.22
CA LEU A 244 -1.22 -1.49 -20.74
C LEU A 244 -0.82 -1.51 -19.26
N ILE A 245 -0.05 -0.51 -18.82
CA ILE A 245 0.32 -0.34 -17.40
C ILE A 245 -0.94 -0.11 -16.57
N GLY A 246 -1.81 0.82 -17.00
CA GLY A 246 -3.07 1.11 -16.32
C GLY A 246 -4.02 -0.09 -16.25
N ILE A 247 -4.16 -0.83 -17.36
CA ILE A 247 -4.99 -2.06 -17.43
C ILE A 247 -4.41 -3.14 -16.50
N ALA A 248 -3.09 -3.36 -16.51
CA ALA A 248 -2.44 -4.35 -15.66
C ALA A 248 -2.63 -4.02 -14.17
N ALA A 249 -2.47 -2.75 -13.79
CA ALA A 249 -2.71 -2.28 -12.42
C ALA A 249 -4.18 -2.43 -12.01
N THR A 250 -5.11 -2.09 -12.90
CA THR A 250 -6.55 -2.28 -12.71
C THR A 250 -6.90 -3.75 -12.53
N MET A 251 -6.34 -4.64 -13.35
CA MET A 251 -6.59 -6.08 -13.26
C MET A 251 -6.10 -6.66 -11.93
N ALA A 252 -4.98 -6.18 -11.40
CA ALA A 252 -4.50 -6.56 -10.08
C ALA A 252 -5.54 -6.21 -8.99
N ALA A 253 -6.10 -5.00 -9.03
CA ALA A 253 -7.10 -4.55 -8.06
C ALA A 253 -8.44 -5.28 -8.21
N VAL A 254 -8.89 -5.52 -9.44
CA VAL A 254 -10.13 -6.29 -9.72
C VAL A 254 -10.00 -7.72 -9.23
N ALA A 255 -8.83 -8.34 -9.44
CA ALA A 255 -8.56 -9.70 -8.99
C ALA A 255 -8.61 -9.86 -7.46
N GLU A 256 -8.40 -8.80 -6.69
CA GLU A 256 -8.49 -8.85 -5.23
C GLU A 256 -9.95 -8.99 -4.73
N LEU A 257 -10.92 -8.39 -5.44
CA LEU A 257 -12.29 -8.25 -4.95
C LEU A 257 -12.95 -9.58 -4.57
N PRO A 258 -12.96 -10.63 -5.42
CA PRO A 258 -13.58 -11.91 -5.06
C PRO A 258 -12.85 -12.58 -3.89
N PHE A 259 -11.52 -12.50 -3.84
CA PHE A 259 -10.75 -13.09 -2.75
C PHE A 259 -10.95 -12.35 -1.44
N MET A 260 -11.11 -11.03 -1.45
CA MET A 260 -11.48 -10.26 -0.25
C MET A 260 -12.84 -10.69 0.28
N PHE A 261 -13.83 -10.87 -0.61
CA PHE A 261 -15.18 -11.28 -0.23
C PHE A 261 -15.20 -12.68 0.40
N PHE A 262 -14.47 -13.63 -0.18
CA PHE A 262 -14.44 -15.01 0.30
C PHE A 262 -13.34 -15.30 1.32
N SER A 263 -12.47 -14.36 1.65
CA SER A 263 -11.28 -14.57 2.49
C SER A 263 -11.60 -15.20 3.85
N GLY A 264 -12.65 -14.74 4.53
CA GLY A 264 -13.08 -15.29 5.83
C GLY A 264 -13.54 -16.74 5.73
N SER A 265 -14.26 -17.10 4.67
CA SER A 265 -14.71 -18.49 4.43
C SER A 265 -13.51 -19.39 4.10
N MET A 266 -12.58 -18.90 3.28
CA MET A 266 -11.37 -19.64 2.93
C MET A 266 -10.47 -19.84 4.14
N MET A 267 -10.31 -18.82 5.00
CA MET A 267 -9.55 -18.92 6.23
C MET A 267 -10.15 -19.96 7.20
N ARG A 268 -11.48 -20.03 7.31
CA ARG A 268 -12.15 -21.06 8.14
C ARG A 268 -11.94 -22.47 7.59
N ARG A 269 -11.91 -22.63 6.26
CA ARG A 269 -11.74 -23.96 5.63
C ARG A 269 -10.29 -24.44 5.60
N MET A 270 -9.35 -23.58 5.25
CA MET A 270 -7.95 -23.92 5.08
C MET A 270 -7.13 -23.75 6.36
N GLY A 271 -7.59 -22.90 7.28
CA GLY A 271 -6.84 -22.41 8.42
C GLY A 271 -5.82 -21.32 8.03
N MET A 272 -5.54 -20.39 8.94
CA MET A 272 -4.68 -19.22 8.66
C MET A 272 -3.25 -19.61 8.23
N ARG A 273 -2.67 -20.67 8.79
CA ARG A 273 -1.30 -21.13 8.46
C ARG A 273 -1.19 -21.66 7.04
N ASN A 274 -2.17 -22.50 6.63
CA ASN A 274 -2.16 -23.05 5.28
C ASN A 274 -2.46 -21.94 4.25
N MET A 275 -3.35 -21.01 4.59
CA MET A 275 -3.66 -19.85 3.75
C MET A 275 -2.43 -18.95 3.55
N LEU A 276 -1.66 -18.68 4.64
CA LEU A 276 -0.40 -17.94 4.57
C LEU A 276 0.65 -18.68 3.73
N TRP A 277 0.80 -19.98 3.94
CA TRP A 277 1.72 -20.80 3.17
C TRP A 277 1.38 -20.84 1.68
N THR A 278 0.09 -21.03 1.35
CA THR A 278 -0.40 -21.05 -0.04
C THR A 278 -0.20 -19.69 -0.71
N SER A 279 -0.35 -18.57 0.02
CA SER A 279 -0.09 -17.24 -0.53
C SER A 279 1.35 -17.07 -1.00
N MET A 280 2.33 -17.61 -0.26
CA MET A 280 3.76 -17.57 -0.64
C MET A 280 4.01 -18.33 -1.93
N LEU A 281 3.31 -19.45 -2.17
CA LEU A 281 3.37 -20.16 -3.45
C LEU A 281 2.80 -19.29 -4.59
N PHE A 282 1.65 -18.66 -4.39
CA PHE A 282 1.08 -17.77 -5.39
C PHE A 282 1.97 -16.55 -5.67
N PHE A 283 2.67 -16.01 -4.66
CA PHE A 283 3.68 -14.98 -4.87
C PHE A 283 4.85 -15.50 -5.69
N THR A 284 5.35 -16.70 -5.39
CA THR A 284 6.43 -17.33 -6.17
C THR A 284 6.04 -17.47 -7.64
N LEU A 285 4.85 -17.99 -7.91
CA LEU A 285 4.34 -18.17 -9.27
C LEU A 285 4.16 -16.82 -9.97
N ARG A 286 3.49 -15.86 -9.33
CA ARG A 286 3.22 -14.55 -9.90
C ARG A 286 4.49 -13.79 -10.24
N ILE A 287 5.42 -13.68 -9.29
CA ILE A 287 6.68 -12.95 -9.49
C ILE A 287 7.57 -13.69 -10.49
N GLY A 288 7.60 -15.03 -10.44
CA GLY A 288 8.33 -15.84 -11.41
C GLY A 288 7.82 -15.63 -12.83
N LEU A 289 6.51 -15.63 -13.03
CA LEU A 289 5.91 -15.41 -14.34
C LEU A 289 6.28 -14.05 -14.95
N TYR A 290 6.45 -12.99 -14.14
CA TYR A 290 6.98 -11.72 -14.67
C TYR A 290 8.42 -11.86 -15.20
N GLY A 291 9.24 -12.71 -14.57
CA GLY A 291 10.61 -12.96 -15.01
C GLY A 291 10.73 -13.79 -16.30
N PHE A 292 9.64 -14.43 -16.75
CA PHE A 292 9.56 -15.23 -17.98
C PHE A 292 8.54 -14.69 -18.97
N MET A 293 8.04 -13.49 -18.76
CA MET A 293 7.01 -12.86 -19.57
C MET A 293 7.53 -12.58 -21.00
N PRO A 294 6.97 -13.22 -22.05
CA PRO A 294 7.47 -13.07 -23.43
C PRO A 294 6.96 -11.79 -24.11
N HIS A 295 5.83 -11.26 -23.65
CA HIS A 295 5.20 -10.07 -24.20
C HIS A 295 4.55 -9.25 -23.06
N PRO A 296 4.60 -7.91 -23.07
CA PRO A 296 4.14 -7.09 -21.96
C PRO A 296 2.64 -7.29 -21.61
N ALA A 297 1.80 -7.68 -22.56
CA ALA A 297 0.37 -7.96 -22.33
C ALA A 297 0.11 -9.13 -21.37
N TRP A 298 1.08 -10.03 -21.18
CA TRP A 298 0.96 -11.13 -20.20
C TRP A 298 0.81 -10.61 -18.76
N ALA A 299 1.30 -9.41 -18.49
CA ALA A 299 1.13 -8.76 -17.18
C ALA A 299 -0.35 -8.70 -16.74
N ILE A 300 -1.30 -8.55 -17.69
CA ILE A 300 -2.74 -8.54 -17.40
C ILE A 300 -3.17 -9.89 -16.80
N GLY A 301 -2.83 -11.00 -17.46
CA GLY A 301 -3.19 -12.34 -17.00
C GLY A 301 -2.48 -12.74 -15.72
N ILE A 302 -1.19 -12.40 -15.60
CA ILE A 302 -0.38 -12.67 -14.39
C ILE A 302 -0.94 -11.93 -13.18
N ASN A 303 -1.46 -10.72 -13.37
CA ASN A 303 -2.08 -9.92 -12.30
C ASN A 303 -3.37 -10.53 -11.73
N LEU A 304 -4.01 -11.50 -12.40
CA LEU A 304 -5.11 -12.28 -11.81
C LEU A 304 -4.64 -13.07 -10.56
N LEU A 305 -3.36 -13.42 -10.50
CA LEU A 305 -2.79 -14.07 -9.31
C LEU A 305 -2.61 -13.10 -8.13
N ASN A 306 -2.89 -11.80 -8.29
CA ASN A 306 -2.80 -10.83 -7.20
C ASN A 306 -3.78 -11.14 -6.07
N GLY A 307 -5.01 -11.54 -6.39
CA GLY A 307 -6.01 -11.94 -5.40
C GLY A 307 -5.50 -13.02 -4.43
N PRO A 308 -5.18 -14.24 -4.90
CA PRO A 308 -4.73 -15.30 -4.01
C PRO A 308 -3.32 -15.07 -3.42
N SER A 309 -2.46 -14.28 -4.06
CA SER A 309 -1.16 -13.92 -3.47
C SER A 309 -1.31 -12.89 -2.36
N TYR A 310 -1.82 -11.70 -2.67
CA TYR A 310 -1.86 -10.56 -1.74
C TYR A 310 -2.92 -10.70 -0.65
N VAL A 311 -4.18 -11.00 -1.04
CA VAL A 311 -5.29 -11.04 -0.06
C VAL A 311 -5.11 -12.17 0.94
N PHE A 312 -4.68 -13.36 0.50
CA PHE A 312 -4.41 -14.47 1.41
C PHE A 312 -3.26 -14.12 2.35
N MET A 313 -2.18 -13.53 1.84
CA MET A 313 -1.05 -13.17 2.67
C MET A 313 -1.45 -12.11 3.71
N TRP A 314 -2.07 -11.01 3.30
CA TRP A 314 -2.41 -9.92 4.20
C TRP A 314 -3.34 -10.38 5.31
N ASN A 315 -4.46 -11.03 4.96
CA ASN A 315 -5.45 -11.46 5.94
C ASN A 315 -4.90 -12.54 6.87
N SER A 316 -4.15 -13.51 6.34
CA SER A 316 -3.59 -14.56 7.18
C SER A 316 -2.41 -14.08 8.03
N ALA A 317 -1.57 -13.17 7.52
CA ALA A 317 -0.42 -12.63 8.27
C ALA A 317 -0.88 -11.77 9.46
N VAL A 318 -1.88 -10.90 9.26
CA VAL A 318 -2.48 -10.09 10.33
C VAL A 318 -3.06 -10.99 11.44
N ASN A 319 -3.83 -12.02 11.07
CA ASN A 319 -4.41 -12.96 12.02
C ASN A 319 -3.34 -13.83 12.69
N TYR A 320 -2.32 -14.25 11.94
CA TYR A 320 -1.21 -15.06 12.49
C TYR A 320 -0.37 -14.27 13.49
N ALA A 321 -0.06 -13.00 13.19
CA ALA A 321 0.63 -12.10 14.12
C ALA A 321 -0.16 -11.92 15.43
N ASN A 322 -1.48 -11.71 15.34
CA ASN A 322 -2.36 -11.62 16.52
C ASN A 322 -2.42 -12.93 17.32
N HIS A 323 -2.44 -14.08 16.63
CA HIS A 323 -2.52 -15.38 17.28
C HIS A 323 -1.23 -15.76 18.04
N MET A 324 -0.06 -15.33 17.53
CA MET A 324 1.21 -15.55 18.22
C MET A 324 1.42 -14.65 19.44
N ALA A 325 0.64 -13.59 19.57
CA ALA A 325 0.79 -12.62 20.63
C ALA A 325 -0.11 -12.96 21.84
N PRO A 326 0.36 -12.79 23.08
CA PRO A 326 -0.49 -12.76 24.25
C PRO A 326 -1.58 -11.67 24.10
N GLU A 327 -2.71 -11.84 24.81
CA GLU A 327 -3.87 -10.93 24.73
C GLU A 327 -3.50 -9.44 24.91
N ASN A 328 -2.61 -9.16 25.85
CA ASN A 328 -2.14 -7.81 26.17
C ASN A 328 -1.11 -7.25 25.19
N LEU A 329 -0.62 -8.03 24.20
CA LEU A 329 0.43 -7.66 23.26
C LEU A 329 -0.03 -7.67 21.78
N LYS A 330 -1.31 -7.86 21.49
CA LYS A 330 -1.84 -7.92 20.10
C LYS A 330 -1.52 -6.65 19.32
N ALA A 331 -1.68 -5.47 19.91
CA ALA A 331 -1.32 -4.20 19.27
C ALA A 331 0.19 -4.11 18.95
N THR A 332 1.02 -4.62 19.87
CA THR A 332 2.48 -4.69 19.70
C THR A 332 2.85 -5.62 18.54
N ALA A 333 2.19 -6.78 18.42
CA ALA A 333 2.40 -7.72 17.33
C ALA A 333 2.07 -7.11 15.96
N GLN A 334 0.97 -6.36 15.88
CA GLN A 334 0.61 -5.63 14.66
C GLN A 334 1.65 -4.55 14.35
N GLY A 335 2.14 -3.83 15.34
CA GLY A 335 3.21 -2.84 15.17
C GLY A 335 4.50 -3.47 14.63
N LEU A 336 4.91 -4.64 15.15
CA LEU A 336 6.08 -5.37 14.66
C LEU A 336 5.88 -5.92 13.23
N PHE A 337 4.70 -6.44 12.93
CA PHE A 337 4.34 -6.86 11.57
C PHE A 337 4.44 -5.68 10.60
N GLN A 338 3.86 -4.52 10.96
CA GLN A 338 3.93 -3.32 10.15
C GLN A 338 5.37 -2.80 10.01
N ALA A 339 6.17 -2.84 11.06
CA ALA A 339 7.59 -2.50 11.00
C ALA A 339 8.37 -3.42 10.05
N THR A 340 8.07 -4.73 10.06
CA THR A 340 8.68 -5.71 9.15
C THR A 340 8.33 -5.40 7.70
N THR A 341 7.07 -5.11 7.38
CA THR A 341 6.62 -4.77 6.02
C THR A 341 7.20 -3.44 5.55
N ASN A 342 7.29 -2.43 6.43
CA ASN A 342 7.91 -1.15 6.10
C ASN A 342 9.40 -1.31 5.81
N LEU A 343 10.14 -2.07 6.65
CA LEU A 343 11.55 -2.34 6.43
C LEU A 343 11.77 -3.11 5.11
N ALA A 344 10.93 -4.10 4.82
CA ALA A 344 10.97 -4.84 3.56
C ALA A 344 10.69 -3.93 2.35
N SER A 345 9.79 -2.95 2.49
CA SER A 345 9.51 -1.96 1.45
C SER A 345 10.73 -1.06 1.19
N MET A 346 11.37 -0.59 2.26
CA MET A 346 12.54 0.30 2.17
C MET A 346 13.74 -0.43 1.54
N VAL A 347 14.07 -1.62 2.05
CA VAL A 347 15.15 -2.45 1.51
C VAL A 347 14.82 -2.92 0.08
N GLY A 348 13.58 -3.34 -0.15
CA GLY A 348 13.10 -3.79 -1.45
C GLY A 348 13.20 -2.72 -2.52
N ALA A 349 12.89 -1.46 -2.21
CA ALA A 349 12.99 -0.37 -3.18
C ALA A 349 14.44 -0.22 -3.71
N VAL A 350 15.42 -0.18 -2.82
CA VAL A 350 16.84 -0.03 -3.20
C VAL A 350 17.38 -1.30 -3.87
N LEU A 351 17.11 -2.46 -3.29
CA LEU A 351 17.59 -3.74 -3.80
C LEU A 351 17.05 -4.02 -5.21
N CYS A 352 15.75 -3.80 -5.42
CA CYS A 352 15.13 -4.00 -6.73
C CYS A 352 15.65 -2.98 -7.76
N GLY A 353 15.86 -1.73 -7.36
CA GLY A 353 16.44 -0.71 -8.24
C GLY A 353 17.86 -1.06 -8.68
N TRP A 354 18.70 -1.50 -7.74
CA TRP A 354 20.04 -1.97 -8.04
C TRP A 354 20.04 -3.22 -8.93
N MET A 355 19.21 -4.23 -8.63
CA MET A 355 19.10 -5.42 -9.47
C MET A 355 18.58 -5.08 -10.87
N PHE A 356 17.62 -4.16 -10.97
CA PHE A 356 17.11 -3.71 -12.26
C PHE A 356 18.22 -3.16 -13.15
N ASP A 357 19.12 -2.32 -12.59
CA ASP A 357 20.23 -1.74 -13.33
C ASP A 357 21.32 -2.78 -13.70
N GLN A 358 21.62 -3.73 -12.79
CA GLN A 358 22.74 -4.67 -12.97
C GLN A 358 22.38 -5.89 -13.82
N ILE A 359 21.20 -6.47 -13.60
CA ILE A 359 20.81 -7.75 -14.20
C ILE A 359 19.54 -7.67 -15.06
N GLY A 360 18.93 -6.48 -15.15
CA GLY A 360 17.70 -6.23 -15.90
C GLY A 360 16.44 -6.75 -15.19
N SER A 361 15.28 -6.31 -15.66
CA SER A 361 13.99 -6.57 -15.05
C SER A 361 13.63 -8.06 -14.97
N ALA A 362 13.88 -8.83 -16.04
CA ALA A 362 13.54 -10.25 -16.09
C ALA A 362 14.29 -11.05 -15.00
N ASN A 363 15.63 -10.86 -14.91
CA ASN A 363 16.42 -11.55 -13.90
C ASN A 363 16.13 -11.06 -12.48
N MET A 364 15.84 -9.77 -12.30
CA MET A 364 15.36 -9.23 -11.03
C MET A 364 14.11 -9.99 -10.55
N PHE A 365 13.09 -10.16 -11.39
CA PHE A 365 11.89 -10.91 -11.02
C PHE A 365 12.18 -12.39 -10.74
N ARG A 366 13.09 -13.02 -11.49
CA ARG A 366 13.52 -14.41 -11.21
C ARG A 366 14.17 -14.55 -9.84
N VAL A 367 15.07 -13.64 -9.47
CA VAL A 367 15.71 -13.63 -8.14
C VAL A 367 14.66 -13.39 -7.05
N LEU A 368 13.73 -12.46 -7.24
CA LEU A 368 12.65 -12.21 -6.31
C LEU A 368 11.70 -13.41 -6.18
N ALA A 369 11.46 -14.16 -7.24
CA ALA A 369 10.68 -15.40 -7.18
C ALA A 369 11.39 -16.47 -6.36
N VAL A 370 12.73 -16.58 -6.47
CA VAL A 370 13.53 -17.48 -5.62
C VAL A 370 13.41 -17.08 -4.15
N SER A 371 13.41 -15.78 -3.82
CA SER A 371 13.21 -15.34 -2.43
C SER A 371 11.83 -15.69 -1.89
N CYS A 372 10.77 -15.55 -2.70
CA CYS A 372 9.42 -16.00 -2.33
C CYS A 372 9.35 -17.53 -2.15
N PHE A 373 10.02 -18.29 -3.02
CA PHE A 373 10.09 -19.75 -2.92
C PHE A 373 10.85 -20.20 -1.67
N ALA A 374 11.95 -19.52 -1.33
CA ALA A 374 12.65 -19.74 -0.07
C ALA A 374 11.73 -19.50 1.15
N ALA A 375 10.95 -18.41 1.15
CA ALA A 375 9.96 -18.18 2.20
C ALA A 375 8.90 -19.30 2.26
N PHE A 376 8.41 -19.76 1.12
CA PHE A 376 7.47 -20.88 1.03
C PHE A 376 8.05 -22.17 1.64
N LEU A 377 9.32 -22.50 1.32
CA LEU A 377 9.98 -23.69 1.88
C LEU A 377 10.23 -23.54 3.39
N ILE A 378 10.80 -22.41 3.83
CA ILE A 378 11.11 -22.16 5.24
C ILE A 378 9.83 -22.24 6.08
N PHE A 379 8.78 -21.55 5.66
CA PHE A 379 7.50 -21.59 6.38
C PHE A 379 6.85 -22.97 6.34
N GLY A 380 6.89 -23.66 5.19
CA GLY A 380 6.36 -25.00 5.01
C GLY A 380 7.01 -26.04 5.93
N LEU A 381 8.35 -26.00 6.06
CA LEU A 381 9.11 -26.93 6.90
C LEU A 381 8.91 -26.66 8.41
N THR A 382 8.71 -25.40 8.77
CA THR A 382 8.65 -24.99 10.18
C THR A 382 7.22 -24.90 10.72
N ARG A 383 6.20 -24.77 9.87
CA ARG A 383 4.80 -24.58 10.27
C ARG A 383 4.24 -25.64 11.21
N ARG A 384 4.77 -26.88 11.14
CA ARG A 384 4.35 -28.01 12.01
C ARG A 384 5.02 -27.98 13.38
N ARG A 385 6.22 -27.37 13.49
CA ARG A 385 7.00 -27.32 14.73
C ARG A 385 6.49 -26.29 15.74
N PHE A 386 5.78 -25.26 15.26
CA PHE A 386 5.25 -24.16 16.06
C PHE A 386 3.73 -24.27 16.20
N GLN A 387 3.23 -25.47 16.51
CA GLN A 387 1.85 -25.60 16.98
C GLN A 387 1.79 -25.05 18.40
N PRO A 388 0.96 -24.03 18.71
CA PRO A 388 0.57 -23.78 20.08
C PRO A 388 -0.20 -25.03 20.55
N ALA A 389 0.10 -25.46 21.76
CA ALA A 389 -0.62 -26.51 22.46
C ALA A 389 -2.10 -26.15 22.63
#